data_5e96e81bfc76758aeb434f1c839d896c
#
_entry.id   5e96e81bfc76758aeb434f1c839d896c
#
_cell.length_a   1.000
_cell.length_b   1.000
_cell.length_c   1.000
_cell.angle_alpha   90.00
_cell.angle_beta   90.00
_cell.angle_gamma   90.00
#
_symmetry.space_group_name_H-M   'P 1'
#
loop_
_entity.id
_entity.type
_entity.pdbx_description
1 polymer ?
#
loop_
_entity_poly.entity_id
_entity_poly.type
_entity_poly.pdbx_seq_one_letter_code
_entity_poly.pdbx_strand_id
1 'polypeptide(L)'
;MDFAFLSDTMGQLLAVTPLTLELWFCSIVLGGIFAIFVTWARVGPNWILSRIAGAYIFIFRGSPLLIQMFLLYYGLSQFTEVRHSFVWPVLRDPFNSAVLSLALCTAGYTAEIFRGGLQAVPGREIEAGRAIGMSRFTLFRRIIAPNALRQALPAYSTEIVLMMKSTALASLVTVWEVTGVAQRIISHTYRTFEVFICAAIIYLVLNFLIIRLLGYFEYRISPHLRGRPKSSPPGAKLANATVPVTSPEVPS
;
A
#
# COMPACT_ATOMS: atom_id res chain seq x y z
N MET A 1 -26.32 -19.64 16.52
CA MET A 1 -24.93 -19.23 16.78
C MET A 1 -24.59 -19.57 18.22
N ASP A 2 -23.51 -20.30 18.41
CA ASP A 2 -23.03 -20.70 19.74
C ASP A 2 -22.08 -19.61 20.28
N PHE A 3 -22.53 -18.83 21.25
CA PHE A 3 -21.74 -17.70 21.79
C PHE A 3 -20.46 -18.17 22.48
N ALA A 4 -20.45 -19.36 23.09
CA ALA A 4 -19.25 -19.89 23.71
C ALA A 4 -18.18 -20.21 22.66
N PHE A 5 -18.59 -20.83 21.53
CA PHE A 5 -17.70 -21.08 20.41
C PHE A 5 -17.17 -19.78 19.77
N LEU A 6 -18.01 -18.77 19.57
CA LEU A 6 -17.59 -17.48 19.02
C LEU A 6 -16.58 -16.77 19.92
N SER A 7 -16.82 -16.79 21.24
CA SER A 7 -15.90 -16.19 22.21
C SER A 7 -14.54 -16.89 22.23
N ASP A 8 -14.52 -18.23 22.20
CA ASP A 8 -13.28 -19.01 22.15
C ASP A 8 -12.53 -18.77 20.83
N THR A 9 -13.22 -18.84 19.71
CA THR A 9 -12.66 -18.53 18.38
C THR A 9 -12.06 -17.12 18.34
N MET A 10 -12.79 -16.12 18.83
CA MET A 10 -12.31 -14.74 18.87
C MET A 10 -11.05 -14.63 19.73
N GLY A 11 -11.01 -15.31 20.89
CA GLY A 11 -9.82 -15.35 21.76
C GLY A 11 -8.60 -15.93 21.05
N GLN A 12 -8.77 -17.07 20.35
CA GLN A 12 -7.68 -17.70 19.59
C GLN A 12 -7.17 -16.81 18.44
N LEU A 13 -8.05 -16.15 17.70
CA LEU A 13 -7.68 -15.26 16.61
C LEU A 13 -7.02 -13.97 17.13
N LEU A 14 -7.48 -13.41 18.24
CA LEU A 14 -6.85 -12.26 18.87
C LEU A 14 -5.43 -12.59 19.38
N ALA A 15 -5.20 -13.79 19.87
CA ALA A 15 -3.86 -14.20 20.33
C ALA A 15 -2.81 -14.19 19.22
N VAL A 16 -3.19 -14.40 17.95
CA VAL A 16 -2.28 -14.38 16.79
C VAL A 16 -2.30 -13.06 16.01
N THR A 17 -3.17 -12.13 16.40
CA THR A 17 -3.21 -10.78 15.80
C THR A 17 -1.87 -10.04 15.82
N PRO A 18 -1.05 -10.12 16.90
CA PRO A 18 0.29 -9.53 16.90
C PRO A 18 1.19 -10.03 15.76
N LEU A 19 1.13 -11.33 15.41
CA LEU A 19 1.89 -11.88 14.29
C LEU A 19 1.45 -11.28 12.94
N THR A 20 0.14 -11.06 12.76
CA THR A 20 -0.40 -10.39 11.56
C THR A 20 0.10 -8.94 11.46
N LEU A 21 0.15 -8.23 12.59
CA LEU A 21 0.67 -6.85 12.65
C LEU A 21 2.18 -6.82 12.39
N GLU A 22 2.94 -7.76 12.91
CA GLU A 22 4.38 -7.89 12.67
C GLU A 22 4.66 -8.15 11.19
N LEU A 23 3.94 -9.10 10.58
CA LEU A 23 4.02 -9.39 9.15
C LEU A 23 3.75 -8.15 8.29
N TRP A 24 2.67 -7.44 8.60
CA TRP A 24 2.30 -6.20 7.93
C TRP A 24 3.36 -5.11 8.09
N PHE A 25 3.80 -4.85 9.31
CA PHE A 25 4.77 -3.80 9.61
C PHE A 25 6.13 -4.06 8.95
N CYS A 26 6.66 -5.28 9.11
CA CYS A 26 7.93 -5.67 8.48
C CYS A 26 7.86 -5.54 6.95
N SER A 27 6.74 -5.96 6.34
CA SER A 27 6.54 -5.86 4.89
C SER A 27 6.51 -4.43 4.39
N ILE A 28 5.84 -3.51 5.11
CA ILE A 28 5.76 -2.09 4.75
C ILE A 28 7.12 -1.41 4.92
N VAL A 29 7.82 -1.67 6.02
CA VAL A 29 9.13 -1.08 6.27
C VAL A 29 10.14 -1.53 5.22
N LEU A 30 10.25 -2.83 5.00
CA LEU A 30 11.17 -3.40 4.02
C LEU A 30 10.80 -2.98 2.59
N GLY A 31 9.51 -3.04 2.25
CA GLY A 31 9.00 -2.60 0.95
C GLY A 31 9.19 -1.11 0.70
N GLY A 32 9.00 -0.28 1.73
CA GLY A 32 9.28 1.17 1.68
C GLY A 32 10.75 1.46 1.42
N ILE A 33 11.66 0.75 2.08
CA ILE A 33 13.11 0.86 1.83
C ILE A 33 13.44 0.47 0.39
N PHE A 34 12.94 -0.67 -0.10
CA PHE A 34 13.14 -1.09 -1.49
C PHE A 34 12.53 -0.09 -2.47
N ALA A 35 11.36 0.47 -2.18
CA ALA A 35 10.72 1.48 -3.01
C ALA A 35 11.58 2.74 -3.19
N ILE A 36 12.29 3.18 -2.15
CA ILE A 36 13.20 4.32 -2.25
C ILE A 36 14.33 4.03 -3.25
N PHE A 37 14.95 2.85 -3.18
CA PHE A 37 15.99 2.44 -4.12
C PHE A 37 15.46 2.30 -5.55
N VAL A 38 14.29 1.67 -5.72
CA VAL A 38 13.64 1.50 -7.02
C VAL A 38 13.26 2.86 -7.62
N THR A 39 12.70 3.77 -6.81
CA THR A 39 12.38 5.14 -7.23
C THR A 39 13.62 5.90 -7.66
N TRP A 40 14.69 5.82 -6.86
CA TRP A 40 15.97 6.46 -7.19
C TRP A 40 16.54 5.95 -8.52
N ALA A 41 16.54 4.65 -8.72
CA ALA A 41 16.96 4.02 -9.98
C ALA A 41 16.07 4.45 -11.16
N ARG A 42 14.74 4.57 -10.92
CA ARG A 42 13.74 4.90 -11.95
C ARG A 42 13.81 6.34 -12.42
N VAL A 43 14.10 7.28 -11.51
CA VAL A 43 14.15 8.74 -11.79
C VAL A 43 15.57 9.21 -12.10
N GLY A 44 16.58 8.40 -11.80
CA GLY A 44 18.00 8.71 -12.01
C GLY A 44 18.37 8.89 -13.48
N PRO A 45 19.54 9.52 -13.76
CA PRO A 45 19.98 9.82 -15.12
C PRO A 45 20.44 8.59 -15.93
N ASN A 46 20.69 7.46 -15.23
CA ASN A 46 21.16 6.23 -15.88
C ASN A 46 19.99 5.48 -16.51
N TRP A 47 19.95 5.45 -17.84
CA TRP A 47 18.87 4.81 -18.60
C TRP A 47 18.77 3.28 -18.38
N ILE A 48 19.91 2.61 -18.13
CA ILE A 48 19.95 1.16 -17.87
C ILE A 48 19.25 0.87 -16.53
N LEU A 49 19.63 1.58 -15.46
CA LEU A 49 18.99 1.45 -14.15
C LEU A 49 17.50 1.79 -14.21
N SER A 50 17.13 2.83 -14.96
CA SER A 50 15.73 3.20 -15.15
C SER A 50 14.93 2.13 -15.89
N ARG A 51 15.52 1.43 -16.87
CA ARG A 51 14.89 0.30 -17.57
C ARG A 51 14.72 -0.91 -16.66
N ILE A 52 15.75 -1.26 -15.88
CA ILE A 52 15.71 -2.37 -14.92
C ILE A 52 14.64 -2.11 -13.85
N ALA A 53 14.62 -0.90 -13.26
CA ALA A 53 13.60 -0.51 -12.30
C ALA A 53 12.20 -0.53 -12.92
N GLY A 54 12.06 -0.10 -14.17
CA GLY A 54 10.80 -0.17 -14.92
C GLY A 54 10.32 -1.60 -15.14
N ALA A 55 11.21 -2.52 -15.51
CA ALA A 55 10.91 -3.93 -15.69
C ALA A 55 10.49 -4.59 -14.35
N TYR A 56 11.21 -4.28 -13.26
CA TYR A 56 10.83 -4.72 -11.91
C TYR A 56 9.40 -4.26 -11.55
N ILE A 57 9.11 -2.96 -11.70
CA ILE A 57 7.80 -2.39 -11.41
C ILE A 57 6.71 -3.06 -12.26
N PHE A 58 6.98 -3.26 -13.56
CA PHE A 58 6.05 -3.92 -14.47
C PHE A 58 5.73 -5.36 -14.03
N ILE A 59 6.74 -6.15 -13.65
CA ILE A 59 6.58 -7.53 -13.23
C ILE A 59 5.79 -7.60 -11.92
N PHE A 60 6.21 -6.85 -10.88
CA PHE A 60 5.61 -6.95 -9.55
C PHE A 60 4.22 -6.33 -9.45
N ARG A 61 3.89 -5.33 -10.28
CA ARG A 61 2.53 -4.78 -10.37
C ARG A 61 1.63 -5.51 -11.36
N GLY A 62 2.22 -6.18 -12.34
CA GLY A 62 1.48 -6.90 -13.40
C GLY A 62 1.17 -8.35 -13.06
N SER A 63 1.81 -8.94 -12.05
CA SER A 63 1.56 -10.32 -11.64
C SER A 63 0.80 -10.39 -10.30
N PRO A 64 -0.05 -11.42 -10.10
CA PRO A 64 -0.77 -11.61 -8.85
C PRO A 64 0.19 -11.86 -7.67
N LEU A 65 -0.02 -11.15 -6.56
CA LEU A 65 0.80 -11.32 -5.35
C LEU A 65 0.85 -12.77 -4.86
N LEU A 66 -0.26 -13.50 -4.94
CA LEU A 66 -0.32 -14.92 -4.58
C LEU A 66 0.71 -15.75 -5.36
N ILE A 67 0.79 -15.52 -6.67
CA ILE A 67 1.74 -16.25 -7.53
C ILE A 67 3.19 -15.88 -7.19
N GLN A 68 3.46 -14.59 -6.92
CA GLN A 68 4.78 -14.14 -6.46
C GLN A 68 5.19 -14.85 -5.16
N MET A 69 4.27 -14.95 -4.20
CA MET A 69 4.49 -15.61 -2.92
C MET A 69 4.77 -17.11 -3.09
N PHE A 70 4.00 -17.80 -3.94
CA PHE A 70 4.21 -19.22 -4.24
C PHE A 70 5.53 -19.48 -4.96
N LEU A 71 5.88 -18.64 -5.93
CA LEU A 71 7.18 -18.77 -6.64
C LEU A 71 8.36 -18.56 -5.69
N LEU A 72 8.23 -17.60 -4.75
CA LEU A 72 9.31 -17.31 -3.82
C LEU A 72 9.46 -18.43 -2.77
N TYR A 73 8.37 -18.90 -2.18
CA TYR A 73 8.43 -19.90 -1.13
C TYR A 73 8.58 -21.33 -1.67
N TYR A 74 7.70 -21.77 -2.57
CA TYR A 74 7.74 -23.13 -3.12
C TYR A 74 8.64 -23.25 -4.36
N GLY A 75 8.65 -22.23 -5.22
CA GLY A 75 9.40 -22.27 -6.48
C GLY A 75 10.90 -22.24 -6.26
N LEU A 76 11.42 -21.29 -5.48
CA LEU A 76 12.85 -21.17 -5.22
C LEU A 76 13.40 -22.35 -4.42
N SER A 77 12.59 -23.00 -3.61
CA SER A 77 12.99 -24.18 -2.83
C SER A 77 13.33 -25.40 -3.69
N GLN A 78 12.94 -25.40 -4.97
CA GLN A 78 13.24 -26.53 -5.88
C GLN A 78 14.67 -26.48 -6.44
N PHE A 79 15.32 -25.30 -6.43
CA PHE A 79 16.66 -25.14 -6.95
C PHE A 79 17.72 -25.48 -5.89
N THR A 80 18.60 -26.42 -6.22
CA THR A 80 19.67 -26.89 -5.32
C THR A 80 20.64 -25.74 -4.97
N GLU A 81 20.94 -24.88 -5.93
CA GLU A 81 21.83 -23.72 -5.79
C GLU A 81 21.26 -22.72 -4.76
N VAL A 82 19.95 -22.52 -4.76
CA VAL A 82 19.28 -21.64 -3.78
C VAL A 82 19.34 -22.25 -2.39
N ARG A 83 19.12 -23.57 -2.27
CA ARG A 83 19.16 -24.26 -0.97
C ARG A 83 20.56 -24.28 -0.34
N HIS A 84 21.61 -24.21 -1.13
CA HIS A 84 23.00 -24.12 -0.65
C HIS A 84 23.51 -22.67 -0.54
N SER A 85 22.70 -21.68 -0.89
CA SER A 85 23.07 -20.27 -0.82
C SER A 85 22.93 -19.70 0.62
N PHE A 86 23.62 -18.59 0.88
CA PHE A 86 23.53 -17.87 2.15
C PHE A 86 22.12 -17.26 2.43
N VAL A 87 21.28 -17.12 1.42
CA VAL A 87 19.91 -16.60 1.57
C VAL A 87 18.90 -17.67 1.99
N TRP A 88 19.27 -18.96 1.90
CA TRP A 88 18.37 -20.04 2.21
C TRP A 88 17.80 -20.04 3.62
N PRO A 89 18.55 -19.73 4.69
CA PRO A 89 18.00 -19.66 6.05
C PRO A 89 16.83 -18.67 6.17
N VAL A 90 16.83 -17.59 5.36
CA VAL A 90 15.74 -16.61 5.29
C VAL A 90 14.58 -17.16 4.45
N LEU A 91 14.86 -17.70 3.27
CA LEU A 91 13.83 -18.16 2.33
C LEU A 91 13.10 -19.43 2.77
N ARG A 92 13.72 -20.31 3.55
CA ARG A 92 13.08 -21.52 4.06
C ARG A 92 12.02 -21.23 5.14
N ASP A 93 12.14 -20.11 5.82
CA ASP A 93 11.19 -19.71 6.85
C ASP A 93 9.94 -19.09 6.21
N PRO A 94 8.73 -19.63 6.52
CA PRO A 94 7.50 -19.14 5.91
C PRO A 94 7.23 -17.66 6.17
N PHE A 95 7.50 -17.20 7.41
CA PHE A 95 7.26 -15.80 7.80
C PHE A 95 8.17 -14.86 6.99
N ASN A 96 9.47 -15.15 6.94
CA ASN A 96 10.43 -14.33 6.20
C ASN A 96 10.15 -14.32 4.70
N SER A 97 9.76 -15.46 4.12
CA SER A 97 9.37 -15.56 2.72
C SER A 97 8.09 -14.77 2.42
N ALA A 98 7.11 -14.79 3.32
CA ALA A 98 5.89 -13.99 3.21
C ALA A 98 6.22 -12.50 3.29
N VAL A 99 7.01 -12.06 4.30
CA VAL A 99 7.49 -10.68 4.42
C VAL A 99 8.18 -10.21 3.15
N LEU A 100 9.09 -11.02 2.61
CA LEU A 100 9.84 -10.67 1.41
C LEU A 100 8.94 -10.54 0.18
N SER A 101 7.99 -11.47 -0.01
CA SER A 101 7.02 -11.41 -1.12
C SER A 101 6.15 -10.15 -1.05
N LEU A 102 5.60 -9.88 0.12
CA LEU A 102 4.78 -8.68 0.38
C LEU A 102 5.61 -7.41 0.19
N ALA A 103 6.85 -7.38 0.69
CA ALA A 103 7.75 -6.24 0.57
C ALA A 103 8.15 -5.96 -0.90
N LEU A 104 8.46 -6.99 -1.68
CA LEU A 104 8.78 -6.84 -3.10
C LEU A 104 7.56 -6.34 -3.90
N CYS A 105 6.38 -6.86 -3.61
CA CYS A 105 5.16 -6.40 -4.26
C CYS A 105 4.87 -4.94 -3.94
N THR A 106 4.80 -4.58 -2.65
CA THR A 106 4.51 -3.19 -2.25
C THR A 106 5.58 -2.21 -2.69
N ALA A 107 6.85 -2.65 -2.79
CA ALA A 107 7.93 -1.80 -3.31
C ALA A 107 7.68 -1.35 -4.75
N GLY A 108 7.12 -2.21 -5.60
CA GLY A 108 6.74 -1.87 -6.96
C GLY A 108 5.64 -0.80 -7.02
N TYR A 109 4.60 -0.93 -6.19
CA TYR A 109 3.52 0.06 -6.08
C TYR A 109 4.01 1.37 -5.47
N THR A 110 4.71 1.29 -4.35
CA THR A 110 5.22 2.45 -3.61
C THR A 110 6.24 3.25 -4.41
N ALA A 111 7.08 2.59 -5.21
CA ALA A 111 8.04 3.28 -6.08
C ALA A 111 7.34 4.18 -7.10
N GLU A 112 6.25 3.73 -7.72
CA GLU A 112 5.46 4.56 -8.64
C GLU A 112 4.71 5.68 -7.90
N ILE A 113 4.22 5.43 -6.69
CA ILE A 113 3.62 6.46 -5.83
C ILE A 113 4.64 7.55 -5.53
N PHE A 114 5.85 7.19 -5.12
CA PHE A 114 6.93 8.16 -4.85
C PHE A 114 7.38 8.90 -6.12
N ARG A 115 7.49 8.20 -7.25
CA ARG A 115 7.80 8.83 -8.54
C ARG A 115 6.71 9.84 -8.94
N GLY A 116 5.45 9.48 -8.79
CA GLY A 116 4.31 10.38 -9.02
C GLY A 116 4.36 11.62 -8.12
N GLY A 117 4.67 11.43 -6.83
CA GLY A 117 4.86 12.52 -5.88
C GLY A 117 6.00 13.47 -6.27
N LEU A 118 7.14 12.92 -6.73
CA LEU A 118 8.25 13.73 -7.22
C LEU A 118 7.89 14.53 -8.47
N GLN A 119 7.13 13.97 -9.40
CA GLN A 119 6.69 14.63 -10.63
C GLN A 119 5.60 15.68 -10.39
N ALA A 120 4.85 15.57 -9.30
CA ALA A 120 3.82 16.53 -8.92
C ALA A 120 4.37 17.82 -8.30
N VAL A 121 5.67 17.90 -8.01
CA VAL A 121 6.28 19.11 -7.48
C VAL A 121 6.27 20.20 -8.52
N PRO A 122 5.72 21.43 -8.23
CA PRO A 122 5.63 22.49 -9.21
C PRO A 122 7.00 22.96 -9.69
N GLY A 123 7.22 22.98 -11.01
CA GLY A 123 8.48 23.44 -11.62
C GLY A 123 8.90 24.85 -11.18
N ARG A 124 7.92 25.75 -10.99
CA ARG A 124 8.14 27.11 -10.51
C ARG A 124 8.85 27.18 -9.16
N GLU A 125 8.54 26.28 -8.24
CA GLU A 125 9.21 26.22 -6.94
C GLU A 125 10.67 25.77 -7.08
N ILE A 126 10.92 24.84 -8.01
CA ILE A 126 12.27 24.36 -8.31
C ILE A 126 13.10 25.48 -8.96
N GLU A 127 12.51 26.21 -9.91
CA GLU A 127 13.15 27.33 -10.59
C GLU A 127 13.44 28.49 -9.62
N ALA A 128 12.48 28.85 -8.76
CA ALA A 128 12.68 29.86 -7.73
C ALA A 128 13.82 29.49 -6.77
N GLY A 129 13.87 28.22 -6.33
CA GLY A 129 14.98 27.74 -5.49
C GLY A 129 16.34 27.84 -6.17
N ARG A 130 16.41 27.55 -7.50
CA ARG A 130 17.64 27.70 -8.28
C ARG A 130 18.03 29.17 -8.45
N ALA A 131 17.06 30.06 -8.69
CA ALA A 131 17.30 31.49 -8.87
C ALA A 131 17.93 32.15 -7.65
N ILE A 132 17.59 31.70 -6.42
CA ILE A 132 18.19 32.18 -5.18
C ILE A 132 19.48 31.43 -4.80
N GLY A 133 20.05 30.63 -5.72
CA GLY A 133 21.34 29.97 -5.52
C GLY A 133 21.34 28.72 -4.65
N MET A 134 20.20 28.05 -4.44
CA MET A 134 20.17 26.80 -3.68
C MET A 134 20.98 25.69 -4.36
N SER A 135 21.84 25.02 -3.59
CA SER A 135 22.52 23.80 -4.04
C SER A 135 21.51 22.70 -4.34
N ARG A 136 21.84 21.72 -5.19
CA ARG A 136 20.98 20.59 -5.54
C ARG A 136 20.47 19.83 -4.31
N PHE A 137 21.34 19.61 -3.32
CA PHE A 137 20.97 18.94 -2.09
C PHE A 137 20.02 19.76 -1.24
N THR A 138 20.26 21.07 -1.09
CA THR A 138 19.39 21.99 -0.34
C THR A 138 18.02 22.10 -1.01
N LEU A 139 17.99 22.22 -2.34
CA LEU A 139 16.77 22.25 -3.14
C LEU A 139 15.95 20.96 -2.96
N PHE A 140 16.60 19.80 -3.04
CA PHE A 140 15.93 18.52 -2.81
C PHE A 140 15.36 18.43 -1.40
N ARG A 141 16.17 18.69 -0.38
CA ARG A 141 15.78 18.53 1.04
C ARG A 141 14.71 19.52 1.48
N ARG A 142 14.74 20.77 0.99
CA ARG A 142 13.85 21.85 1.47
C ARG A 142 12.60 22.05 0.63
N ILE A 143 12.65 21.73 -0.67
CA ILE A 143 11.56 21.99 -1.59
C ILE A 143 11.02 20.68 -2.17
N ILE A 144 11.85 19.89 -2.84
CA ILE A 144 11.37 18.74 -3.62
C ILE A 144 10.84 17.63 -2.70
N ALA A 145 11.64 17.15 -1.75
CA ALA A 145 11.28 16.01 -0.92
C ALA A 145 10.04 16.27 -0.02
N PRO A 146 9.90 17.42 0.68
CA PRO A 146 8.69 17.69 1.46
C PRO A 146 7.43 17.80 0.62
N ASN A 147 7.51 18.44 -0.55
CA ASN A 147 6.37 18.56 -1.45
C ASN A 147 6.00 17.22 -2.09
N ALA A 148 6.97 16.46 -2.56
CA ALA A 148 6.78 15.12 -3.10
C ALA A 148 6.13 14.17 -2.07
N LEU A 149 6.60 14.21 -0.81
CA LEU A 149 6.04 13.40 0.27
C LEU A 149 4.57 13.76 0.53
N ARG A 150 4.24 15.04 0.58
CA ARG A 150 2.84 15.49 0.76
C ARG A 150 1.92 15.01 -0.37
N GLN A 151 2.42 15.02 -1.60
CA GLN A 151 1.66 14.56 -2.76
C GLN A 151 1.53 13.02 -2.80
N ALA A 152 2.57 12.30 -2.38
CA ALA A 152 2.58 10.84 -2.35
C ALA A 152 1.75 10.24 -1.20
N LEU A 153 1.65 10.96 -0.07
CA LEU A 153 1.12 10.43 1.19
C LEU A 153 -0.29 9.84 1.09
N PRO A 154 -1.29 10.45 0.43
CA PRO A 154 -2.63 9.84 0.33
C PRO A 154 -2.66 8.51 -0.42
N ALA A 155 -1.89 8.42 -1.52
CA ALA A 155 -1.76 7.18 -2.28
C ALA A 155 -0.99 6.10 -1.49
N TYR A 156 0.07 6.51 -0.77
CA TYR A 156 0.85 5.62 0.08
C TYR A 156 0.03 5.10 1.27
N SER A 157 -0.81 5.94 1.89
CA SER A 157 -1.75 5.51 2.93
C SER A 157 -2.71 4.43 2.42
N THR A 158 -3.19 4.55 1.19
CA THR A 158 -4.04 3.54 0.56
C THR A 158 -3.27 2.21 0.39
N GLU A 159 -2.02 2.26 -0.05
CA GLU A 159 -1.16 1.08 -0.20
C GLU A 159 -0.93 0.38 1.14
N ILE A 160 -0.67 1.14 2.21
CA ILE A 160 -0.49 0.61 3.58
C ILE A 160 -1.74 -0.18 4.04
N VAL A 161 -2.94 0.35 3.78
CA VAL A 161 -4.21 -0.31 4.12
C VAL A 161 -4.44 -1.56 3.26
N LEU A 162 -4.12 -1.51 1.96
CA LEU A 162 -4.20 -2.67 1.07
C LEU A 162 -3.26 -3.79 1.52
N MET A 163 -2.05 -3.43 1.94
CA MET A 163 -1.06 -4.37 2.44
C MET A 163 -1.54 -5.13 3.69
N MET A 164 -2.28 -4.47 4.61
CA MET A 164 -2.87 -5.14 5.76
C MET A 164 -3.82 -6.29 5.34
N LYS A 165 -4.63 -6.07 4.31
CA LYS A 165 -5.53 -7.11 3.78
C LYS A 165 -4.75 -8.22 3.07
N SER A 166 -3.64 -7.87 2.44
CA SER A 166 -2.80 -8.81 1.70
C SER A 166 -2.03 -9.77 2.61
N THR A 167 -1.85 -9.44 3.90
CA THR A 167 -1.21 -10.37 4.86
C THR A 167 -1.97 -11.69 4.99
N ALA A 168 -3.29 -11.70 4.77
CA ALA A 168 -4.11 -12.91 4.77
C ALA A 168 -3.61 -13.99 3.79
N LEU A 169 -2.94 -13.60 2.70
CA LEU A 169 -2.37 -14.53 1.72
C LEU A 169 -1.18 -15.34 2.29
N ALA A 170 -0.55 -14.85 3.36
CA ALA A 170 0.55 -15.56 4.01
C ALA A 170 0.12 -16.89 4.63
N SER A 171 -1.18 -17.06 4.93
CA SER A 171 -1.75 -18.34 5.36
C SER A 171 -1.50 -19.47 4.35
N LEU A 172 -1.42 -19.15 3.06
CA LEU A 172 -1.23 -20.10 1.96
C LEU A 172 0.22 -20.60 1.85
N VAL A 173 1.15 -19.93 2.51
CA VAL A 173 2.55 -20.36 2.65
C VAL A 173 2.85 -20.75 4.11
N THR A 174 1.86 -21.33 4.78
CA THR A 174 1.96 -21.90 6.13
C THR A 174 2.28 -20.92 7.26
N VAL A 175 2.03 -19.62 7.10
CA VAL A 175 2.10 -18.65 8.21
C VAL A 175 0.80 -18.69 9.00
N TRP A 176 0.90 -18.94 10.32
CA TRP A 176 -0.24 -19.05 11.24
C TRP A 176 -0.69 -17.66 11.76
N GLU A 177 -0.91 -16.73 10.86
CA GLU A 177 -1.54 -15.45 11.16
C GLU A 177 -3.08 -15.62 11.32
N VAL A 178 -3.85 -14.53 11.47
CA VAL A 178 -5.31 -14.59 11.73
C VAL A 178 -6.05 -15.51 10.75
N THR A 179 -5.78 -15.42 9.43
CA THR A 179 -6.45 -16.25 8.42
C THR A 179 -5.97 -17.71 8.49
N GLY A 180 -4.68 -17.94 8.74
CA GLY A 180 -4.12 -19.28 8.89
C GLY A 180 -4.73 -20.03 10.07
N VAL A 181 -4.83 -19.36 11.21
CA VAL A 181 -5.48 -19.95 12.40
C VAL A 181 -6.98 -20.13 12.18
N ALA A 182 -7.66 -19.19 11.50
CA ALA A 182 -9.05 -19.34 11.13
C ALA A 182 -9.27 -20.61 10.28
N GLN A 183 -8.45 -20.83 9.25
CA GLN A 183 -8.50 -22.04 8.41
C GLN A 183 -8.28 -23.32 9.24
N ARG A 184 -7.35 -23.29 10.21
CA ARG A 184 -7.10 -24.41 11.12
C ARG A 184 -8.32 -24.72 11.98
N ILE A 185 -8.98 -23.71 12.56
CA ILE A 185 -10.20 -23.91 13.36
C ILE A 185 -11.31 -24.52 12.47
N ILE A 186 -11.47 -24.01 11.24
CA ILE A 186 -12.46 -24.52 10.29
C ILE A 186 -12.20 -26.00 9.95
N SER A 187 -10.94 -26.40 9.73
CA SER A 187 -10.60 -27.79 9.40
C SER A 187 -10.96 -28.80 10.49
N HIS A 188 -11.05 -28.36 11.77
CA HIS A 188 -11.45 -29.20 12.89
C HIS A 188 -12.93 -29.11 13.26
N THR A 189 -13.56 -27.96 13.01
CA THR A 189 -14.94 -27.70 13.49
C THR A 189 -15.98 -27.70 12.39
N TYR A 190 -15.56 -27.52 11.12
CA TYR A 190 -16.41 -27.34 9.94
C TYR A 190 -17.36 -26.13 10.02
N ARG A 191 -17.13 -25.21 10.96
CA ARG A 191 -17.93 -23.98 11.18
C ARG A 191 -17.33 -22.80 10.41
N THR A 192 -17.34 -22.88 9.09
CA THR A 192 -16.69 -21.89 8.20
C THR A 192 -17.23 -20.48 8.38
N PHE A 193 -18.56 -20.32 8.42
CA PHE A 193 -19.22 -19.02 8.47
C PHE A 193 -18.90 -18.26 9.78
N GLU A 194 -19.03 -18.91 10.92
CA GLU A 194 -18.81 -18.29 12.22
C GLU A 194 -17.35 -17.86 12.39
N VAL A 195 -16.40 -18.71 11.99
CA VAL A 195 -14.97 -18.44 12.12
C VAL A 195 -14.53 -17.30 11.20
N PHE A 196 -14.98 -17.29 9.95
CA PHE A 196 -14.64 -16.19 9.04
C PHE A 196 -15.29 -14.86 9.41
N ILE A 197 -16.45 -14.85 10.06
CA ILE A 197 -17.01 -13.61 10.62
C ILE A 197 -16.09 -13.06 11.71
N CYS A 198 -15.59 -13.91 12.64
CA CYS A 198 -14.65 -13.47 13.66
C CYS A 198 -13.37 -12.90 13.05
N ALA A 199 -12.79 -13.57 12.05
CA ALA A 199 -11.61 -13.08 11.35
C ALA A 199 -11.89 -11.75 10.63
N ALA A 200 -13.04 -11.63 9.94
CA ALA A 200 -13.44 -10.41 9.24
C ALA A 200 -13.59 -9.22 10.21
N ILE A 201 -14.15 -9.43 11.39
CA ILE A 201 -14.27 -8.39 12.43
C ILE A 201 -12.88 -7.92 12.86
N ILE A 202 -11.93 -8.83 13.11
CA ILE A 202 -10.55 -8.47 13.47
C ILE A 202 -9.91 -7.62 12.36
N TYR A 203 -9.94 -8.08 11.11
CA TYR A 203 -9.38 -7.30 9.99
C TYR A 203 -10.06 -5.95 9.81
N LEU A 204 -11.37 -5.86 10.02
CA LEU A 204 -12.13 -4.61 9.95
C LEU A 204 -11.66 -3.63 11.03
N VAL A 205 -11.50 -4.09 12.27
CA VAL A 205 -11.01 -3.27 13.39
C VAL A 205 -9.58 -2.81 13.13
N LEU A 206 -8.68 -3.72 12.70
CA LEU A 206 -7.31 -3.38 12.39
C LEU A 206 -7.23 -2.33 11.27
N ASN A 207 -7.95 -2.53 10.17
CA ASN A 207 -8.00 -1.56 9.07
C ASN A 207 -8.57 -0.21 9.53
N PHE A 208 -9.63 -0.21 10.35
CA PHE A 208 -10.19 1.03 10.89
C PHE A 208 -9.15 1.80 11.73
N LEU A 209 -8.43 1.12 12.61
CA LEU A 209 -7.37 1.75 13.42
C LEU A 209 -6.24 2.31 12.54
N ILE A 210 -5.80 1.56 11.54
CA ILE A 210 -4.75 1.99 10.60
C ILE A 210 -5.22 3.22 9.82
N ILE A 211 -6.44 3.21 9.27
CA ILE A 211 -7.00 4.36 8.53
C ILE A 211 -7.09 5.59 9.41
N ARG A 212 -7.51 5.45 10.67
CA ARG A 212 -7.55 6.58 11.62
C ARG A 212 -6.16 7.14 11.92
N LEU A 213 -5.19 6.25 12.13
CA LEU A 213 -3.80 6.63 12.39
C LEU A 213 -3.20 7.38 11.18
N LEU A 214 -3.37 6.82 9.98
CA LEU A 214 -2.87 7.43 8.75
C LEU A 214 -3.55 8.78 8.46
N GLY A 215 -4.86 8.88 8.64
CA GLY A 215 -5.60 10.13 8.50
C GLY A 215 -5.09 11.23 9.46
N TYR A 216 -4.70 10.86 10.69
CA TYR A 216 -4.07 11.79 11.61
C TYR A 216 -2.71 12.28 11.08
N PHE A 217 -1.86 11.40 10.55
CA PHE A 217 -0.58 11.77 9.96
C PHE A 217 -0.75 12.65 8.71
N GLU A 218 -1.69 12.31 7.82
CA GLU A 218 -2.02 13.12 6.65
C GLU A 218 -2.45 14.54 7.05
N TYR A 219 -3.34 14.64 8.03
CA TYR A 219 -3.79 15.92 8.56
C TYR A 219 -2.65 16.78 9.12
N ARG A 220 -1.66 16.16 9.76
CA ARG A 220 -0.49 16.86 10.31
C ARG A 220 0.49 17.33 9.23
N ILE A 221 0.74 16.49 8.21
CA ILE A 221 1.75 16.74 7.17
C ILE A 221 1.25 17.63 6.05
N SER A 222 -0.08 17.66 5.80
CA SER A 222 -0.71 18.36 4.67
C SER A 222 -1.65 19.49 5.09
N PRO A 223 -1.16 20.59 5.71
CA PRO A 223 -2.01 21.69 6.18
C PRO A 223 -2.80 22.40 5.07
N HIS A 224 -2.30 22.37 3.84
CA HIS A 224 -2.95 23.02 2.69
C HIS A 224 -4.21 22.29 2.20
N LEU A 225 -4.45 21.05 2.62
CA LEU A 225 -5.68 20.32 2.33
C LEU A 225 -6.82 20.68 3.31
N ARG A 226 -6.52 21.43 4.37
CA ARG A 226 -7.49 21.84 5.41
C ARG A 226 -8.55 22.83 4.91
N GLY A 227 -8.32 23.54 3.80
CA GLY A 227 -9.18 24.61 3.28
C GLY A 227 -9.93 24.28 1.99
N ARG A 228 -9.85 23.09 1.45
CA ARG A 228 -10.65 22.76 0.26
C ARG A 228 -12.09 22.44 0.69
N PRO A 229 -13.08 23.30 0.38
CA PRO A 229 -14.48 22.91 0.49
C PRO A 229 -14.65 21.66 -0.38
N LYS A 230 -15.41 20.66 0.11
CA LYS A 230 -15.82 19.51 -0.70
C LYS A 230 -16.35 20.08 -2.00
N SER A 231 -15.63 19.83 -3.10
CA SER A 231 -16.08 20.25 -4.42
C SER A 231 -17.46 19.70 -4.64
N SER A 232 -18.43 20.59 -4.84
CA SER A 232 -19.77 20.19 -5.26
C SER A 232 -19.64 19.28 -6.49
N PRO A 233 -20.42 18.20 -6.58
CA PRO A 233 -20.36 17.32 -7.74
C PRO A 233 -20.51 18.14 -9.03
N PRO A 234 -19.82 17.77 -10.13
CA PRO A 234 -19.77 18.55 -11.38
C PRO A 234 -21.15 18.92 -11.97
N GLY A 235 -22.23 18.25 -11.58
CA GLY A 235 -23.60 18.50 -12.01
C GLY A 235 -24.35 19.64 -11.31
N ALA A 236 -23.88 20.11 -10.14
CA ALA A 236 -24.65 21.13 -9.38
C ALA A 236 -24.53 22.55 -9.97
N LYS A 237 -23.53 22.84 -10.81
CA LYS A 237 -23.40 24.13 -11.48
C LYS A 237 -24.25 24.28 -12.75
N LEU A 238 -24.69 23.19 -13.36
CA LEU A 238 -25.57 23.22 -14.54
C LEU A 238 -27.05 23.39 -14.19
N ALA A 239 -27.47 23.08 -12.98
CA ALA A 239 -28.87 23.21 -12.55
C ALA A 239 -29.30 24.65 -12.27
N ASN A 240 -28.37 25.59 -12.04
CA ASN A 240 -28.66 26.99 -11.72
C ASN A 240 -28.43 27.96 -12.89
N ALA A 241 -28.08 27.46 -14.07
CA ALA A 241 -28.06 28.27 -15.30
C ALA A 241 -29.46 28.21 -15.92
N THR A 242 -30.41 28.89 -15.35
CA THR A 242 -31.67 29.21 -16.03
C THR A 242 -31.34 30.11 -17.23
N VAL A 243 -31.39 29.54 -18.40
CA VAL A 243 -31.34 30.27 -19.67
C VAL A 243 -32.56 31.17 -19.71
N PRO A 244 -32.44 32.52 -19.84
CA PRO A 244 -33.59 33.36 -20.05
C PRO A 244 -34.21 32.98 -21.40
N VAL A 245 -35.44 32.49 -21.37
CA VAL A 245 -36.26 32.26 -22.56
C VAL A 245 -36.64 33.62 -23.10
N THR A 246 -35.96 34.13 -24.12
CA THR A 246 -36.42 35.24 -24.91
C THR A 246 -37.59 34.77 -25.76
N SER A 247 -38.81 35.20 -25.45
CA SER A 247 -39.98 35.02 -26.31
C SER A 247 -39.76 35.77 -27.66
N PRO A 248 -40.07 35.17 -28.81
CA PRO A 248 -39.99 35.88 -30.11
C PRO A 248 -41.13 36.88 -30.16
N GLU A 249 -40.78 38.15 -30.42
CA GLU A 249 -41.74 39.17 -30.81
C GLU A 249 -42.32 38.81 -32.18
N VAL A 250 -43.63 38.73 -32.28
CA VAL A 250 -44.38 38.60 -33.54
C VAL A 250 -44.57 39.99 -34.14
N PRO A 251 -44.09 40.30 -35.34
CA PRO A 251 -44.38 41.56 -35.98
C PRO A 251 -45.80 41.54 -36.54
N SER A 252 -46.52 42.61 -36.27
CA SER A 252 -47.84 42.99 -36.82
C SER A 252 -47.76 43.43 -38.29
#